data_89875db13b322ea0db68ac27785602c9
#
_entry.id   89875db13b322ea0db68ac27785602c9
#
_cell.length_a   1.000
_cell.length_b   1.000
_cell.length_c   1.000
_cell.angle_alpha   90.00
_cell.angle_beta   90.00
_cell.angle_gamma   90.00
#
_symmetry.space_group_name_H-M   'P 1'
#
loop_
_entity.id
_entity.type
_entity.pdbx_description
1 polymer ?
#
loop_
_entity_poly.entity_id
_entity_poly.type
_entity_poly.pdbx_seq_one_letter_code
_entity_poly.pdbx_strand_id
1 'polypeptide(L)'
;VKENLVKSFLADLSEKTHYSIKIESVTINWLDRSHISQIQVFDLNQNLMVVLDDVEMDFDLSNLFRKGSISLEFILFDKMRINLMKYEESDLLNFQSFLMALKSDDKVVRSNSFLHIGSMVFNDLQITMEDYSLNDPMLVSSPVNLSISHMKLVDIMASADSIGFHLDSLKADSSIFLNTEITDLKGNFGITP
;
A
#
# COMPACT_ATOMS: atom_id res chain seq x y z
N VAL A 1 -17.52 4.97 18.61
CA VAL A 1 -16.77 3.78 19.10
C VAL A 1 -15.87 3.22 18.00
N LYS A 2 -16.32 3.10 16.75
CA LYS A 2 -15.60 2.43 15.64
C LYS A 2 -14.47 3.29 15.05
N GLU A 3 -14.73 4.57 14.86
CA GLU A 3 -13.68 5.55 14.46
C GLU A 3 -12.49 5.53 15.43
N ASN A 4 -12.78 5.39 16.72
CA ASN A 4 -11.73 5.34 17.73
C ASN A 4 -10.89 4.07 17.64
N LEU A 5 -11.48 2.94 17.19
CA LEU A 5 -10.72 1.69 16.98
C LEU A 5 -9.72 1.84 15.83
N VAL A 6 -10.14 2.43 14.70
CA VAL A 6 -9.23 2.66 13.57
C VAL A 6 -8.15 3.66 13.96
N LYS A 7 -8.52 4.76 14.61
CA LYS A 7 -7.54 5.76 15.09
C LYS A 7 -6.56 5.16 16.09
N SER A 8 -7.03 4.30 17.02
CA SER A 8 -6.15 3.59 17.96
C SER A 8 -5.21 2.63 17.24
N PHE A 9 -5.71 1.84 16.30
CA PHE A 9 -4.90 0.92 15.51
C PHE A 9 -3.79 1.65 14.74
N LEU A 10 -4.11 2.79 14.13
CA LEU A 10 -3.14 3.59 13.39
C LEU A 10 -2.13 4.29 14.31
N ALA A 11 -2.54 4.72 15.48
CA ALA A 11 -1.63 5.24 16.50
C ALA A 11 -0.65 4.15 16.95
N ASP A 12 -1.15 2.94 17.25
CA ASP A 12 -0.32 1.78 17.60
C ASP A 12 0.64 1.42 16.46
N LEU A 13 0.16 1.47 15.20
CA LEU A 13 0.99 1.20 14.04
C LEU A 13 2.09 2.27 13.88
N SER A 14 1.74 3.54 14.03
CA SER A 14 2.69 4.66 13.99
C SER A 14 3.74 4.54 15.10
N GLU A 15 3.33 4.19 16.31
CA GLU A 15 4.24 3.99 17.44
C GLU A 15 5.20 2.83 17.18
N LYS A 16 4.70 1.69 16.71
CA LYS A 16 5.51 0.49 16.44
C LYS A 16 6.49 0.69 15.29
N THR A 17 6.07 1.33 14.23
CA THR A 17 6.88 1.49 13.02
C THR A 17 7.74 2.75 13.04
N HIS A 18 7.47 3.70 13.92
CA HIS A 18 8.04 5.04 13.95
C HIS A 18 7.70 5.90 12.71
N TYR A 19 6.77 5.43 11.86
CA TYR A 19 6.25 6.19 10.72
C TYR A 19 5.02 6.99 11.14
N SER A 20 4.95 8.26 10.75
CA SER A 20 3.80 9.10 11.06
C SER A 20 2.66 8.82 10.07
N ILE A 21 1.52 8.39 10.58
CA ILE A 21 0.32 8.12 9.78
C ILE A 21 -0.78 9.09 10.22
N LYS A 22 -1.29 9.88 9.28
CA LYS A 22 -2.39 10.82 9.52
C LYS A 22 -3.59 10.43 8.69
N ILE A 23 -4.79 10.54 9.28
CA ILE A 23 -6.06 10.30 8.60
C ILE A 23 -7.01 11.42 8.97
N GLU A 24 -7.72 11.96 7.97
CA GLU A 24 -8.71 13.01 8.22
C GLU A 24 -10.02 12.43 8.71
N SER A 25 -10.58 11.46 7.98
CA SER A 25 -11.86 10.88 8.35
C SER A 25 -11.95 9.37 8.09
N VAL A 26 -12.78 8.71 8.90
CA VAL A 26 -13.10 7.28 8.76
C VAL A 26 -14.61 7.13 8.92
N THR A 27 -15.25 6.57 7.91
CA THR A 27 -16.67 6.20 7.96
C THR A 27 -16.79 4.71 7.79
N ILE A 28 -17.17 3.99 8.86
CA ILE A 28 -17.39 2.56 8.82
C ILE A 28 -18.88 2.29 8.70
N ASN A 29 -19.26 1.68 7.60
CA ASN A 29 -20.60 1.23 7.33
C ASN A 29 -20.65 -0.30 7.32
N TRP A 30 -21.54 -0.91 8.10
CA TRP A 30 -21.65 -2.38 8.23
C TRP A 30 -22.55 -3.03 7.18
N LEU A 31 -23.37 -2.22 6.54
CA LEU A 31 -24.33 -2.67 5.54
C LEU A 31 -23.97 -2.21 4.13
N ASP A 32 -22.87 -1.48 4.03
CA ASP A 32 -22.38 -0.87 2.81
C ASP A 32 -20.87 -0.69 2.90
N ARG A 33 -20.24 -0.15 1.89
CA ARG A 33 -18.80 0.10 1.84
C ARG A 33 -18.33 1.09 2.89
N SER A 34 -17.21 0.80 3.49
CA SER A 34 -16.54 1.70 4.43
C SER A 34 -15.59 2.61 3.68
N HIS A 35 -15.49 3.86 4.11
CA HIS A 35 -14.64 4.87 3.49
C HIS A 35 -13.62 5.40 4.47
N ILE A 36 -12.38 5.58 4.00
CA ILE A 36 -11.32 6.27 4.72
C ILE A 36 -10.80 7.36 3.79
N SER A 37 -10.83 8.60 4.25
CA SER A 37 -10.42 9.74 3.43
C SER A 37 -9.14 10.37 3.95
N GLN A 38 -8.31 10.83 3.02
CA GLN A 38 -7.07 11.56 3.24
C GLN A 38 -6.10 10.86 4.20
N ILE A 39 -5.60 9.70 3.77
CA ILE A 39 -4.51 9.02 4.46
C ILE A 39 -3.18 9.62 3.99
N GLN A 40 -2.35 10.02 4.92
CA GLN A 40 -0.99 10.48 4.68
C GLN A 40 -0.01 9.65 5.50
N VAL A 41 1.00 9.10 4.86
CA VAL A 41 2.10 8.38 5.52
C VAL A 41 3.39 9.15 5.27
N PHE A 42 4.06 9.50 6.36
CA PHE A 42 5.35 10.18 6.32
C PHE A 42 6.45 9.17 6.65
N ASP A 43 7.57 9.27 5.95
CA ASP A 43 8.74 8.45 6.24
C ASP A 43 9.50 8.91 7.50
N LEU A 44 10.59 8.22 7.84
CA LEU A 44 11.40 8.53 9.04
C LEU A 44 12.05 9.92 8.99
N ASN A 45 12.24 10.47 7.78
CA ASN A 45 12.74 11.83 7.55
C ASN A 45 11.64 12.89 7.51
N GLN A 46 10.39 12.50 7.85
CA GLN A 46 9.20 13.35 7.81
C GLN A 46 8.81 13.83 6.40
N ASN A 47 9.28 13.17 5.35
CA ASN A 47 8.84 13.42 4.00
C ASN A 47 7.55 12.64 3.71
N LEU A 48 6.68 13.24 2.92
CA LEU A 48 5.41 12.64 2.54
C LEU A 48 5.65 11.49 1.58
N MET A 49 5.46 10.26 2.05
CA MET A 49 5.74 9.04 1.29
C MET A 49 4.50 8.52 0.55
N VAL A 50 3.35 8.47 1.22
CA VAL A 50 2.10 7.98 0.62
C VAL A 50 0.97 8.96 0.90
N VAL A 51 0.20 9.27 -0.12
CA VAL A 51 -1.06 10.02 -0.01
C VAL A 51 -2.16 9.20 -0.68
N LEU A 52 -3.26 9.02 0.03
CA LEU A 52 -4.48 8.40 -0.46
C LEU A 52 -5.62 9.40 -0.23
N ASP A 53 -6.26 9.84 -1.29
CA ASP A 53 -7.37 10.80 -1.15
C ASP A 53 -8.63 10.08 -0.66
N ASP A 54 -8.95 8.91 -1.22
CA ASP A 54 -10.07 8.11 -0.76
C ASP A 54 -9.79 6.60 -0.89
N VAL A 55 -10.22 5.84 0.13
CA VAL A 55 -10.17 4.38 0.15
C VAL A 55 -11.56 3.87 0.47
N GLU A 56 -12.11 3.12 -0.46
CA GLU A 56 -13.39 2.43 -0.28
C GLU A 56 -13.12 0.93 -0.09
N MET A 57 -13.74 0.30 0.89
CA MET A 57 -13.52 -1.12 1.15
C MET A 57 -14.82 -1.82 1.58
N ASP A 58 -14.95 -3.06 1.12
CA ASP A 58 -16.03 -3.95 1.49
C ASP A 58 -15.48 -5.13 2.28
N PHE A 59 -16.05 -5.33 3.48
CA PHE A 59 -15.63 -6.37 4.41
C PHE A 59 -16.60 -7.55 4.34
N ASP A 60 -16.09 -8.74 4.12
CA ASP A 60 -16.84 -9.95 4.41
C ASP A 60 -16.91 -10.18 5.94
N LEU A 61 -17.97 -9.64 6.54
CA LEU A 61 -18.22 -9.75 7.98
C LEU A 61 -18.33 -11.20 8.47
N SER A 62 -18.72 -12.13 7.61
CA SER A 62 -18.87 -13.53 7.97
C SER A 62 -17.53 -14.20 8.28
N ASN A 63 -16.46 -13.70 7.67
CA ASN A 63 -15.10 -14.22 7.80
C ASN A 63 -14.26 -13.51 8.86
N LEU A 64 -14.61 -12.28 9.26
CA LEU A 64 -13.92 -11.55 10.33
C LEU A 64 -13.86 -12.31 11.67
N PHE A 65 -14.83 -13.20 11.91
CA PHE A 65 -14.91 -13.99 13.13
C PHE A 65 -14.23 -15.37 13.02
N ARG A 66 -13.74 -15.74 11.84
CA ARG A 66 -12.95 -16.96 11.67
C ARG A 66 -11.52 -16.70 12.11
N LYS A 67 -11.05 -17.42 13.12
CA LYS A 67 -9.71 -17.28 13.67
C LYS A 67 -8.66 -17.50 12.59
N GLY A 68 -7.87 -16.46 12.31
CA GLY A 68 -6.62 -16.53 11.56
C GLY A 68 -6.71 -16.13 10.07
N SER A 69 -7.85 -15.66 9.56
CA SER A 69 -7.93 -15.12 8.21
C SER A 69 -8.74 -13.83 8.16
N ILE A 70 -8.28 -12.89 7.37
CA ILE A 70 -9.01 -11.66 7.04
C ILE A 70 -9.38 -11.76 5.57
N SER A 71 -10.65 -11.58 5.25
CA SER A 71 -11.14 -11.54 3.87
C SER A 71 -11.81 -10.21 3.61
N LEU A 72 -11.34 -9.54 2.56
CA LEU A 72 -11.94 -8.34 2.01
C LEU A 72 -12.45 -8.69 0.61
N GLU A 73 -13.68 -8.33 0.31
CA GLU A 73 -14.22 -8.59 -1.03
C GLU A 73 -13.68 -7.61 -2.04
N PHE A 74 -13.52 -6.36 -1.61
CA PHE A 74 -13.16 -5.28 -2.51
C PHE A 74 -12.40 -4.17 -1.76
N ILE A 75 -11.38 -3.60 -2.43
CA ILE A 75 -10.73 -2.35 -2.04
C ILE A 75 -10.59 -1.47 -3.28
N LEU A 76 -10.99 -0.23 -3.18
CA LEU A 76 -10.75 0.82 -4.17
C LEU A 76 -9.86 1.89 -3.56
N PHE A 77 -8.76 2.20 -4.24
CA PHE A 77 -7.92 3.36 -3.99
C PHE A 77 -8.16 4.39 -5.08
N ASP A 78 -8.66 5.56 -4.70
CA ASP A 78 -8.84 6.67 -5.61
C ASP A 78 -7.79 7.75 -5.34
N LYS A 79 -7.07 8.17 -6.39
CA LYS A 79 -5.99 9.17 -6.34
C LYS A 79 -4.92 8.86 -5.30
N MET A 80 -4.18 7.81 -5.56
CA MET A 80 -3.03 7.43 -4.74
C MET A 80 -1.74 8.03 -5.28
N ARG A 81 -0.93 8.62 -4.41
CA ARG A 81 0.42 9.10 -4.75
C ARG A 81 1.44 8.42 -3.86
N ILE A 82 2.51 7.90 -4.46
CA ILE A 82 3.63 7.27 -3.77
C ILE A 82 4.92 7.99 -4.16
N ASN A 83 5.62 8.55 -3.18
CA ASN A 83 6.93 9.15 -3.36
C ASN A 83 7.99 8.19 -2.83
N LEU A 84 8.68 7.53 -3.73
CA LEU A 84 9.78 6.62 -3.44
C LEU A 84 11.08 7.43 -3.37
N MET A 85 11.70 7.46 -2.20
CA MET A 85 12.93 8.21 -1.98
C MET A 85 14.03 7.27 -1.50
N LYS A 86 15.20 7.35 -2.13
CA LYS A 86 16.42 6.71 -1.67
C LYS A 86 17.32 7.77 -1.05
N TYR A 87 17.71 7.59 0.21
CA TYR A 87 18.56 8.53 0.96
C TYR A 87 20.03 8.08 0.93
N GLU A 88 20.96 9.01 1.10
CA GLU A 88 22.41 8.76 1.12
C GLU A 88 22.84 7.67 2.11
N GLU A 89 22.19 7.64 3.26
CA GLU A 89 22.55 6.73 4.36
C GLU A 89 21.82 5.37 4.27
N SER A 90 21.05 5.12 3.21
CA SER A 90 20.21 3.92 3.07
C SER A 90 20.35 3.28 1.70
N ASP A 91 20.61 1.97 1.68
CA ASP A 91 20.53 1.18 0.46
C ASP A 91 19.08 0.89 0.03
N LEU A 92 18.11 1.18 0.88
CA LEU A 92 16.69 0.89 0.69
C LEU A 92 15.92 2.16 0.35
N LEU A 93 14.87 2.00 -0.45
CA LEU A 93 13.83 3.02 -0.61
C LEU A 93 13.06 3.20 0.71
N ASN A 94 12.57 4.44 0.97
CA ASN A 94 11.75 4.74 2.14
C ASN A 94 10.55 3.79 2.30
N PHE A 95 9.88 3.45 1.19
CA PHE A 95 8.75 2.52 1.18
C PHE A 95 9.16 1.08 1.51
N GLN A 96 10.33 0.61 1.05
CA GLN A 96 10.86 -0.70 1.43
C GLN A 96 11.15 -0.76 2.94
N SER A 97 11.76 0.29 3.48
CA SER A 97 12.02 0.41 4.92
C SER A 97 10.72 0.39 5.73
N PHE A 98 9.66 1.03 5.25
CA PHE A 98 8.33 0.99 5.86
C PHE A 98 7.75 -0.44 5.87
N LEU A 99 7.80 -1.15 4.73
CA LEU A 99 7.33 -2.55 4.66
C LEU A 99 8.11 -3.47 5.61
N MET A 100 9.41 -3.25 5.75
CA MET A 100 10.25 -4.01 6.69
C MET A 100 9.88 -3.69 8.15
N ALA A 101 9.61 -2.43 8.47
CA ALA A 101 9.16 -2.03 9.80
C ALA A 101 7.80 -2.66 10.16
N LEU A 102 6.89 -2.77 9.20
CA LEU A 102 5.62 -3.48 9.39
C LEU A 102 5.80 -4.97 9.72
N LYS A 103 6.85 -5.58 9.16
CA LYS A 103 7.12 -7.02 9.32
C LYS A 103 7.86 -7.34 10.63
N SER A 104 8.62 -6.40 11.20
CA SER A 104 9.67 -6.70 12.18
C SER A 104 9.20 -7.12 13.57
N ASP A 105 7.90 -6.96 13.92
CA ASP A 105 7.48 -7.05 15.33
C ASP A 105 6.56 -8.23 15.69
N ASP A 106 6.16 -9.07 14.76
CA ASP A 106 5.24 -10.18 15.08
C ASP A 106 5.91 -11.56 15.11
N LYS A 107 6.61 -11.86 16.21
CA LYS A 107 6.87 -13.26 16.65
C LYS A 107 5.57 -14.04 16.96
N VAL A 108 4.40 -13.44 16.77
CA VAL A 108 3.08 -13.97 17.10
C VAL A 108 2.14 -14.07 15.88
N VAL A 109 2.57 -13.76 14.68
CA VAL A 109 1.78 -14.16 13.51
C VAL A 109 1.84 -15.69 13.45
N ARG A 110 0.78 -16.30 14.01
CA ARG A 110 0.57 -17.74 13.94
C ARG A 110 0.69 -18.14 12.48
N SER A 111 1.45 -19.16 12.21
CA SER A 111 1.84 -19.68 10.88
C SER A 111 0.70 -19.96 9.88
N ASN A 112 -0.55 -19.59 10.20
CA ASN A 112 -1.74 -19.86 9.41
C ASN A 112 -2.63 -18.62 9.19
N SER A 113 -2.18 -17.40 9.52
CA SER A 113 -2.96 -16.21 9.18
C SER A 113 -2.69 -15.81 7.73
N PHE A 114 -3.74 -15.68 6.95
CA PHE A 114 -3.66 -15.17 5.59
C PHE A 114 -4.65 -14.04 5.39
N LEU A 115 -4.27 -13.11 4.51
CA LEU A 115 -5.14 -12.07 4.00
C LEU A 115 -5.57 -12.46 2.59
N HIS A 116 -6.87 -12.47 2.35
CA HIS A 116 -7.45 -12.62 1.02
C HIS A 116 -8.19 -11.34 0.64
N ILE A 117 -7.93 -10.81 -0.55
CA ILE A 117 -8.64 -9.69 -1.12
C ILE A 117 -9.15 -10.12 -2.49
N GLY A 118 -10.47 -10.18 -2.65
CA GLY A 118 -11.10 -10.60 -3.90
C GLY A 118 -10.77 -9.68 -5.06
N SER A 119 -10.83 -8.37 -4.85
CA SER A 119 -10.48 -7.37 -5.87
C SER A 119 -9.88 -6.12 -5.24
N MET A 120 -8.82 -5.60 -5.86
CA MET A 120 -8.17 -4.33 -5.51
C MET A 120 -8.04 -3.47 -6.75
N VAL A 121 -8.61 -2.28 -6.70
CA VAL A 121 -8.63 -1.34 -7.82
C VAL A 121 -7.89 -0.07 -7.44
N PHE A 122 -7.04 0.40 -8.32
CA PHE A 122 -6.37 1.69 -8.22
C PHE A 122 -6.84 2.56 -9.39
N ASN A 123 -7.40 3.71 -9.08
CA ASN A 123 -7.69 4.75 -10.03
C ASN A 123 -6.75 5.93 -9.75
N ASP A 124 -6.09 6.42 -10.79
CA ASP A 124 -5.15 7.53 -10.72
C ASP A 124 -4.03 7.32 -9.68
N LEU A 125 -3.22 6.27 -9.88
CA LEU A 125 -2.02 6.01 -9.09
C LEU A 125 -0.82 6.71 -9.73
N GLN A 126 -0.16 7.59 -8.97
CA GLN A 126 1.05 8.29 -9.35
C GLN A 126 2.22 7.82 -8.48
N ILE A 127 3.31 7.42 -9.12
CA ILE A 127 4.53 7.00 -8.45
C ILE A 127 5.65 7.91 -8.91
N THR A 128 6.28 8.61 -7.98
CA THR A 128 7.49 9.41 -8.21
C THR A 128 8.66 8.72 -7.52
N MET A 129 9.78 8.59 -8.20
CA MET A 129 11.01 8.03 -7.64
C MET A 129 12.14 9.05 -7.72
N GLU A 130 12.77 9.31 -6.59
CA GLU A 130 13.89 10.23 -6.45
C GLU A 130 15.06 9.54 -5.73
N ASP A 131 16.26 9.67 -6.27
CA ASP A 131 17.48 9.11 -5.69
C ASP A 131 18.40 10.24 -5.20
N TYR A 132 18.51 10.38 -3.86
CA TYR A 132 19.39 11.32 -3.18
C TYR A 132 20.71 10.69 -2.71
N SER A 133 20.97 9.41 -3.07
CA SER A 133 22.20 8.72 -2.68
C SER A 133 23.41 9.16 -3.48
N LEU A 134 23.22 9.92 -4.56
CA LEU A 134 24.28 10.43 -5.41
C LEU A 134 24.75 11.79 -4.90
N ASN A 135 25.93 11.83 -4.30
CA ASN A 135 26.58 13.04 -3.76
C ASN A 135 27.00 14.09 -4.82
N ASP A 136 26.67 13.88 -6.09
CA ASP A 136 26.99 14.81 -7.16
C ASP A 136 25.74 15.62 -7.55
N PRO A 137 25.71 16.94 -7.28
CA PRO A 137 24.59 17.81 -7.66
C PRO A 137 24.32 17.83 -9.18
N MET A 138 25.31 17.44 -10.00
CA MET A 138 25.14 17.31 -11.46
C MET A 138 24.54 15.97 -11.88
N LEU A 139 24.51 14.97 -11.00
CA LEU A 139 23.97 13.66 -11.22
C LEU A 139 22.63 13.41 -10.50
N VAL A 140 22.03 14.44 -9.90
CA VAL A 140 20.64 14.33 -9.41
C VAL A 140 19.79 13.89 -10.60
N SER A 141 19.49 12.61 -10.62
CA SER A 141 18.65 12.03 -11.67
C SER A 141 17.30 12.73 -11.65
N SER A 142 16.83 13.18 -12.80
CA SER A 142 15.47 13.71 -12.89
C SER A 142 14.49 12.70 -12.31
N PRO A 143 13.50 13.15 -11.52
CA PRO A 143 12.53 12.24 -10.94
C PRO A 143 11.90 11.34 -12.01
N VAL A 144 11.85 10.04 -11.73
CA VAL A 144 11.12 9.11 -12.59
C VAL A 144 9.65 9.14 -12.16
N ASN A 145 8.78 9.52 -13.08
CA ASN A 145 7.36 9.58 -12.85
C ASN A 145 6.64 8.49 -13.62
N LEU A 146 5.80 7.73 -12.93
CA LEU A 146 4.89 6.74 -13.49
C LEU A 146 3.47 7.10 -13.10
N SER A 147 2.60 7.26 -14.08
CA SER A 147 1.16 7.49 -13.88
C SER A 147 0.39 6.26 -14.37
N ILE A 148 -0.45 5.73 -13.51
CA ILE A 148 -1.31 4.58 -13.79
C ILE A 148 -2.74 5.07 -13.67
N SER A 149 -3.43 5.24 -14.78
CA SER A 149 -4.81 5.70 -14.80
C SER A 149 -5.78 4.67 -14.25
N HIS A 150 -5.45 3.39 -14.42
CA HIS A 150 -6.26 2.29 -13.87
C HIS A 150 -5.41 1.04 -13.71
N MET A 151 -5.54 0.38 -12.54
CA MET A 151 -4.98 -0.96 -12.30
C MET A 151 -5.98 -1.77 -11.49
N LYS A 152 -6.21 -3.01 -11.90
CA LYS A 152 -7.06 -3.94 -11.16
C LYS A 152 -6.32 -5.24 -10.92
N LEU A 153 -6.19 -5.59 -9.64
CA LEU A 153 -5.69 -6.86 -9.15
C LEU A 153 -6.87 -7.67 -8.63
N VAL A 154 -6.84 -8.97 -8.85
CA VAL A 154 -7.85 -9.89 -8.34
C VAL A 154 -7.19 -11.09 -7.66
N ASP A 155 -7.93 -11.76 -6.79
CA ASP A 155 -7.47 -12.93 -6.05
C ASP A 155 -6.13 -12.71 -5.34
N ILE A 156 -6.00 -11.57 -4.64
CA ILE A 156 -4.80 -11.26 -3.88
C ILE A 156 -4.78 -12.12 -2.62
N MET A 157 -3.76 -12.93 -2.48
CA MET A 157 -3.50 -13.73 -1.29
C MET A 157 -2.16 -13.34 -0.69
N ALA A 158 -2.15 -12.92 0.56
CA ALA A 158 -0.93 -12.63 1.29
C ALA A 158 -0.82 -13.54 2.52
N SER A 159 0.33 -14.18 2.66
CA SER A 159 0.75 -14.98 3.80
C SER A 159 2.05 -14.43 4.39
N ALA A 160 2.58 -15.07 5.44
CA ALA A 160 3.85 -14.67 6.01
C ALA A 160 5.02 -14.73 4.99
N ASP A 161 4.93 -15.65 4.01
CA ASP A 161 6.05 -16.00 3.13
C ASP A 161 5.84 -15.60 1.67
N SER A 162 4.61 -15.23 1.28
CA SER A 162 4.31 -14.96 -0.13
C SER A 162 3.14 -14.03 -0.32
N ILE A 163 3.17 -13.31 -1.45
CA ILE A 163 2.04 -12.57 -1.97
C ILE A 163 1.79 -13.08 -3.39
N GLY A 164 0.57 -13.56 -3.63
CA GLY A 164 0.09 -13.95 -4.95
C GLY A 164 -1.03 -13.02 -5.40
N PHE A 165 -1.09 -12.73 -6.68
CA PHE A 165 -2.17 -11.97 -7.29
C PHE A 165 -2.32 -12.26 -8.77
N HIS A 166 -3.46 -11.88 -9.31
CA HIS A 166 -3.71 -11.83 -10.75
C HIS A 166 -3.95 -10.38 -11.16
N LEU A 167 -3.15 -9.86 -12.09
CA LEU A 167 -3.33 -8.55 -12.69
C LEU A 167 -4.37 -8.67 -13.81
N ASP A 168 -5.58 -8.20 -13.55
CA ASP A 168 -6.70 -8.24 -14.50
C ASP A 168 -6.50 -7.18 -15.60
N SER A 169 -6.16 -5.96 -15.20
CA SER A 169 -5.92 -4.85 -16.13
C SER A 169 -4.95 -3.82 -15.58
N LEU A 170 -4.16 -3.22 -16.47
CA LEU A 170 -3.27 -2.10 -16.18
C LEU A 170 -3.28 -1.13 -17.36
N LYS A 171 -3.53 0.16 -17.09
CA LYS A 171 -3.36 1.26 -18.03
C LYS A 171 -2.38 2.24 -17.43
N ALA A 172 -1.20 2.31 -18.02
CA ALA A 172 -0.13 3.19 -17.56
C ALA A 172 0.24 4.18 -18.64
N ASP A 173 0.48 5.42 -18.22
CA ASP A 173 1.08 6.48 -19.01
C ASP A 173 2.32 6.98 -18.26
N SER A 174 3.47 6.92 -18.90
CA SER A 174 4.71 7.40 -18.29
C SER A 174 5.64 7.99 -19.35
N SER A 175 6.58 8.79 -18.89
CA SER A 175 7.68 9.26 -19.74
C SER A 175 8.55 8.10 -20.29
N ILE A 176 8.46 6.91 -19.70
CA ILE A 176 9.23 5.72 -20.09
C ILE A 176 8.36 4.75 -20.90
N PHE A 177 7.06 4.65 -20.59
CA PHE A 177 6.11 3.75 -21.25
C PHE A 177 5.00 4.56 -21.90
N LEU A 178 5.08 4.79 -23.19
CA LEU A 178 4.04 5.47 -23.95
C LEU A 178 2.79 4.59 -24.01
N ASN A 179 1.71 4.98 -23.30
CA ASN A 179 0.38 4.36 -23.38
C ASN A 179 0.39 2.82 -23.40
N THR A 180 0.88 2.22 -22.31
CA THR A 180 0.93 0.76 -22.19
C THR A 180 -0.34 0.24 -21.55
N GLU A 181 -0.98 -0.73 -22.18
CA GLU A 181 -2.09 -1.49 -21.59
C GLU A 181 -1.64 -2.96 -21.47
N ILE A 182 -1.77 -3.51 -20.26
CA ILE A 182 -1.47 -4.91 -19.95
C ILE A 182 -2.73 -5.54 -19.38
N THR A 183 -3.08 -6.72 -19.85
CA THR A 183 -4.21 -7.50 -19.36
C THR A 183 -3.78 -8.94 -19.08
N ASP A 184 -4.39 -9.54 -18.07
CA ASP A 184 -4.28 -10.97 -17.73
C ASP A 184 -2.83 -11.44 -17.44
N LEU A 185 -2.15 -10.78 -16.50
CA LEU A 185 -0.85 -11.22 -15.98
C LEU A 185 -0.99 -11.82 -14.57
N LYS A 186 -0.44 -13.01 -14.37
CA LYS A 186 -0.37 -13.65 -13.03
C LYS A 186 1.00 -13.46 -12.42
N GLY A 187 1.04 -13.00 -11.18
CA GLY A 187 2.27 -12.80 -10.41
C GLY A 187 2.23 -13.54 -9.07
N ASN A 188 3.36 -14.16 -8.73
CA ASN A 188 3.62 -14.70 -7.41
C ASN A 188 4.98 -14.19 -6.94
N PHE A 189 5.00 -13.55 -5.77
CA PHE A 189 6.23 -13.05 -5.14
C PHE A 189 6.46 -13.77 -3.82
N GLY A 190 7.59 -14.47 -3.71
CA GLY A 190 8.08 -14.97 -2.44
C GLY A 190 8.68 -13.79 -1.65
N ILE A 191 8.31 -13.68 -0.37
CA ILE A 191 8.93 -12.73 0.55
C ILE A 191 10.12 -13.47 1.17
N THR A 192 11.31 -13.34 0.57
CA THR A 192 12.54 -13.85 1.20
C THR A 192 12.89 -12.96 2.38
N PRO A 193 13.31 -13.56 3.50
CA PRO A 193 13.78 -12.83 4.68
C PRO A 193 15.07 -12.07 4.42
#